data_8b24f5807c355983a761a68f7bc3d3db
#
_entry.id   8b24f5807c355983a761a68f7bc3d3db
#
_cell.length_a   1.000
_cell.length_b   1.000
_cell.length_c   1.000
_cell.angle_alpha   90.00
_cell.angle_beta   90.00
_cell.angle_gamma   90.00
#
_symmetry.space_group_name_H-M   'P 1'
#
loop_
_entity.id
_entity.type
_entity.pdbx_description
1 polymer ?
#
loop_
_entity_poly.entity_id
_entity_poly.type
_entity_poly.pdbx_seq_one_letter_code
_entity_poly.pdbx_strand_id
1 'polypeptide(L)'
;VLVTQKTVFHIAEKGETLRGVPQVTYEDIGGISNEIKKVREMIELPLRHPEIFEKLGIEAPKGVLLYGPPGTGKTLLAKAVANESNAHFISISGPEIMSKFYGESEARLREIFKEAREKAPSIIFVDEIDSIAPKREEVTGEVERRVVSQMLSLMDGLEARGKVIVI
;
A
#
# COMPACT_ATOMS: atom_id res chain seq x y z
N VAL A 1 -27.22 -6.28 15.39
CA VAL A 1 -27.88 -5.11 14.77
C VAL A 1 -29.37 -5.25 15.02
N LEU A 2 -29.98 -4.29 15.73
CA LEU A 2 -31.43 -4.25 15.95
C LEU A 2 -32.08 -3.52 14.76
N VAL A 3 -32.87 -4.24 13.99
CA VAL A 3 -33.66 -3.68 12.90
C VAL A 3 -34.99 -3.15 13.49
N THR A 4 -35.24 -1.86 13.33
CA THR A 4 -36.47 -1.21 13.79
C THR A 4 -37.34 -0.83 12.59
N GLN A 5 -38.62 -0.53 12.82
CA GLN A 5 -39.57 -0.09 11.77
C GLN A 5 -39.15 1.22 11.05
N LYS A 6 -38.16 1.94 11.58
CA LYS A 6 -37.55 3.15 10.96
C LYS A 6 -36.26 2.88 10.23
N THR A 7 -35.82 1.61 10.14
CA THR A 7 -34.59 1.27 9.44
C THR A 7 -34.83 1.27 7.93
N VAL A 8 -34.25 2.23 7.24
CA VAL A 8 -34.29 2.31 5.78
C VAL A 8 -33.15 1.48 5.23
N PHE A 9 -33.49 0.46 4.46
CA PHE A 9 -32.52 -0.35 3.73
C PHE A 9 -32.27 0.29 2.36
N HIS A 10 -31.07 0.75 2.10
CA HIS A 10 -30.63 1.01 0.75
C HIS A 10 -30.03 -0.28 0.20
N ILE A 11 -30.78 -0.97 -0.66
CA ILE A 11 -30.25 -2.06 -1.46
C ILE A 11 -29.44 -1.38 -2.57
N ALA A 12 -28.11 -1.39 -2.44
CA ALA A 12 -27.24 -1.02 -3.54
C ALA A 12 -27.43 -2.08 -4.63
N GLU A 13 -27.96 -1.70 -5.78
CA GLU A 13 -27.95 -2.54 -6.96
C GLU A 13 -26.49 -2.91 -7.24
N LYS A 14 -26.25 -4.24 -7.31
CA LYS A 14 -25.03 -4.91 -7.76
C LYS A 14 -23.77 -4.03 -7.78
N GLY A 15 -23.05 -4.06 -6.64
CA GLY A 15 -21.61 -3.79 -6.68
C GLY A 15 -21.24 -2.34 -6.94
N GLU A 16 -21.60 -1.41 -6.07
CA GLU A 16 -20.66 -0.33 -5.81
C GLU A 16 -19.41 -0.96 -5.17
N THR A 17 -18.48 -1.36 -6.02
CA THR A 17 -17.12 -1.59 -5.61
C THR A 17 -16.70 -0.38 -4.81
N LEU A 18 -16.34 -0.57 -3.55
CA LEU A 18 -15.71 0.48 -2.76
C LEU A 18 -14.59 1.04 -3.64
N ARG A 19 -14.76 2.24 -4.17
CA ARG A 19 -13.85 2.83 -5.16
C ARG A 19 -12.46 2.84 -4.53
N GLY A 20 -11.55 2.05 -5.09
CA GLY A 20 -10.17 1.95 -4.63
C GLY A 20 -9.80 0.62 -3.96
N VAL A 21 -10.73 -0.34 -3.76
CA VAL A 21 -10.39 -1.69 -3.29
C VAL A 21 -10.36 -2.65 -4.48
N PRO A 22 -9.23 -3.33 -4.77
CA PRO A 22 -9.15 -4.31 -5.84
C PRO A 22 -10.05 -5.52 -5.56
N GLN A 23 -10.60 -6.15 -6.60
CA GLN A 23 -11.45 -7.36 -6.47
C GLN A 23 -10.66 -8.67 -6.59
N VAL A 24 -9.39 -8.66 -6.26
CA VAL A 24 -8.50 -9.83 -6.29
C VAL A 24 -8.45 -10.46 -4.91
N THR A 25 -8.58 -11.78 -4.82
CA THR A 25 -8.50 -12.54 -3.57
C THR A 25 -7.23 -13.39 -3.52
N TYR A 26 -6.90 -13.95 -2.36
CA TYR A 26 -5.79 -14.90 -2.27
C TYR A 26 -6.04 -16.20 -3.04
N GLU A 27 -7.30 -16.54 -3.31
CA GLU A 27 -7.67 -17.72 -4.10
C GLU A 27 -7.27 -17.61 -5.57
N ASP A 28 -7.15 -16.35 -6.06
CA ASP A 28 -6.69 -16.06 -7.41
C ASP A 28 -5.18 -16.25 -7.59
N ILE A 29 -4.45 -16.54 -6.47
CA ILE A 29 -3.00 -16.62 -6.44
C ILE A 29 -2.58 -18.06 -6.10
N GLY A 30 -2.08 -18.78 -7.10
CA GLY A 30 -1.58 -20.15 -6.92
C GLY A 30 -0.09 -20.21 -6.58
N GLY A 31 0.32 -21.26 -5.84
CA GLY A 31 1.73 -21.66 -5.74
C GLY A 31 2.60 -20.91 -4.74
N ILE A 32 2.09 -19.90 -4.00
CA ILE A 32 2.86 -19.07 -3.05
C ILE A 32 2.24 -19.02 -1.64
N SER A 33 1.77 -20.17 -1.14
CA SER A 33 1.07 -20.24 0.15
C SER A 33 1.90 -19.73 1.34
N ASN A 34 3.21 -19.98 1.34
CA ASN A 34 4.11 -19.52 2.41
C ASN A 34 4.31 -18.00 2.36
N GLU A 35 4.44 -17.44 1.16
CA GLU A 35 4.58 -16.00 0.93
C GLU A 35 3.29 -15.27 1.32
N ILE A 36 2.13 -15.81 0.96
CA ILE A 36 0.82 -15.28 1.39
C ILE A 36 0.74 -15.25 2.91
N LYS A 37 1.16 -16.31 3.61
CA LYS A 37 1.15 -16.34 5.07
C LYS A 37 2.00 -15.23 5.67
N LYS A 38 3.23 -15.04 5.18
CA LYS A 38 4.13 -13.97 5.65
C LYS A 38 3.52 -12.58 5.38
N VAL A 39 2.95 -12.38 4.21
CA VAL A 39 2.32 -11.11 3.82
C VAL A 39 1.11 -10.81 4.72
N ARG A 40 0.29 -11.81 5.04
CA ARG A 40 -0.81 -11.66 6.00
C ARG A 40 -0.31 -11.22 7.38
N GLU A 41 0.74 -11.84 7.87
CA GLU A 41 1.32 -11.48 9.17
C GLU A 41 1.93 -10.07 9.18
N MET A 42 2.58 -9.66 8.10
CA MET A 42 3.32 -8.40 8.03
C MET A 42 2.48 -7.20 7.58
N ILE A 43 1.41 -7.41 6.84
CA ILE A 43 0.61 -6.34 6.22
C ILE A 43 -0.85 -6.38 6.72
N GLU A 44 -1.53 -7.51 6.54
CA GLU A 44 -2.95 -7.63 6.88
C GLU A 44 -3.18 -7.46 8.38
N LEU A 45 -2.39 -8.13 9.20
CA LEU A 45 -2.55 -8.09 10.64
C LEU A 45 -2.36 -6.67 11.23
N PRO A 46 -1.32 -5.89 10.89
CA PRO A 46 -1.19 -4.51 11.35
C PRO A 46 -2.33 -3.58 10.89
N LEU A 47 -2.81 -3.76 9.66
CA LEU A 47 -3.91 -2.94 9.12
C LEU A 47 -5.26 -3.25 9.80
N ARG A 48 -5.55 -4.52 10.07
CA ARG A 48 -6.82 -4.95 10.66
C ARG A 48 -6.84 -4.88 12.19
N HIS A 49 -5.70 -5.14 12.83
CA HIS A 49 -5.56 -5.29 14.27
C HIS A 49 -4.39 -4.48 14.83
N PRO A 50 -4.32 -3.16 14.62
CA PRO A 50 -3.24 -2.32 15.14
C PRO A 50 -3.13 -2.37 16.66
N GLU A 51 -4.23 -2.63 17.35
CA GLU A 51 -4.29 -2.74 18.81
C GLU A 51 -3.44 -3.90 19.38
N ILE A 52 -3.16 -4.94 18.58
CA ILE A 52 -2.28 -6.05 19.01
C ILE A 52 -0.84 -5.54 19.13
N PHE A 53 -0.38 -4.76 18.16
CA PHE A 53 0.97 -4.19 18.14
C PHE A 53 1.16 -3.20 19.28
N GLU A 54 0.17 -2.34 19.54
CA GLU A 54 0.19 -1.40 20.67
C GLU A 54 0.29 -2.13 22.01
N LYS A 55 -0.51 -3.20 22.23
CA LYS A 55 -0.49 -3.99 23.46
C LYS A 55 0.82 -4.73 23.70
N LEU A 56 1.47 -5.18 22.62
CA LEU A 56 2.75 -5.87 22.69
C LEU A 56 3.94 -4.89 22.74
N GLY A 57 3.72 -3.59 22.58
CA GLY A 57 4.78 -2.58 22.51
C GLY A 57 5.69 -2.74 21.29
N ILE A 58 5.17 -3.31 20.19
CA ILE A 58 5.89 -3.56 18.94
C ILE A 58 5.42 -2.56 17.91
N GLU A 59 6.34 -1.93 17.20
CA GLU A 59 6.00 -1.07 16.07
C GLU A 59 5.55 -1.91 14.87
N ALA A 60 4.43 -1.54 14.27
CA ALA A 60 3.96 -2.14 13.03
C ALA A 60 4.91 -1.77 11.87
N PRO A 61 5.18 -2.69 10.92
CA PRO A 61 6.00 -2.38 9.77
C PRO A 61 5.35 -1.29 8.92
N LYS A 62 6.14 -0.30 8.52
CA LYS A 62 5.70 0.81 7.65
C LYS A 62 5.81 0.46 6.17
N GLY A 63 6.61 -0.54 5.84
CA GLY A 63 6.80 -0.98 4.47
C GLY A 63 7.26 -2.42 4.35
N VAL A 64 6.93 -3.04 3.22
CA VAL A 64 7.30 -4.42 2.88
C VAL A 64 7.81 -4.46 1.46
N LEU A 65 9.01 -4.99 1.26
CA LEU A 65 9.59 -5.14 -0.07
C LEU A 65 9.26 -6.51 -0.67
N LEU A 66 8.52 -6.51 -1.77
CA LEU A 66 8.31 -7.71 -2.60
C LEU A 66 9.36 -7.74 -3.71
N TYR A 67 10.23 -8.75 -3.70
CA TYR A 67 11.25 -8.92 -4.73
C TYR A 67 11.15 -10.29 -5.41
N GLY A 68 11.59 -10.37 -6.65
CA GLY A 68 11.59 -11.61 -7.44
C GLY A 68 11.51 -11.33 -8.94
N PRO A 69 11.63 -12.37 -9.78
CA PRO A 69 11.55 -12.22 -11.23
C PRO A 69 10.25 -11.57 -11.70
N PRO A 70 10.23 -10.94 -12.88
CA PRO A 70 8.99 -10.43 -13.48
C PRO A 70 7.99 -11.58 -13.70
N GLY A 71 6.69 -11.27 -13.64
CA GLY A 71 5.63 -12.26 -13.84
C GLY A 71 5.34 -13.19 -12.66
N THR A 72 5.98 -13.03 -11.50
CA THR A 72 5.74 -13.86 -10.30
C THR A 72 4.50 -13.44 -9.49
N GLY A 73 3.70 -12.48 -9.96
CA GLY A 73 2.45 -12.10 -9.31
C GLY A 73 2.57 -11.10 -8.16
N LYS A 74 3.69 -10.37 -8.02
CA LYS A 74 3.89 -9.37 -6.95
C LYS A 74 2.77 -8.32 -6.88
N THR A 75 2.42 -7.73 -8.02
CA THR A 75 1.32 -6.75 -8.12
C THR A 75 -0.03 -7.37 -7.80
N LEU A 76 -0.26 -8.63 -8.21
CA LEU A 76 -1.48 -9.35 -7.92
C LEU A 76 -1.60 -9.63 -6.41
N LEU A 77 -0.50 -10.03 -5.78
CA LEU A 77 -0.42 -10.25 -4.34
C LEU A 77 -0.73 -8.97 -3.55
N ALA A 78 -0.16 -7.83 -3.94
CA ALA A 78 -0.44 -6.55 -3.29
C ALA A 78 -1.92 -6.16 -3.39
N LYS A 79 -2.55 -6.38 -4.55
CA LYS A 79 -3.99 -6.17 -4.76
C LYS A 79 -4.85 -7.09 -3.89
N ALA A 80 -4.49 -8.38 -3.80
CA ALA A 80 -5.21 -9.33 -2.97
C ALA A 80 -5.15 -8.95 -1.49
N VAL A 81 -3.98 -8.57 -1.00
CA VAL A 81 -3.80 -8.10 0.39
C VAL A 81 -4.68 -6.88 0.67
N ALA A 82 -4.74 -5.92 -0.25
CA ALA A 82 -5.56 -4.73 -0.08
C ALA A 82 -7.05 -5.08 -0.01
N ASN A 83 -7.52 -5.99 -0.88
CA ASN A 83 -8.89 -6.48 -0.85
C ASN A 83 -9.21 -7.19 0.46
N GLU A 84 -8.40 -8.15 0.86
CA GLU A 84 -8.60 -8.92 2.09
C GLU A 84 -8.52 -8.06 3.35
N SER A 85 -7.70 -7.00 3.34
CA SER A 85 -7.59 -6.04 4.44
C SER A 85 -8.67 -4.96 4.39
N ASN A 86 -9.51 -4.92 3.35
CA ASN A 86 -10.44 -3.82 3.07
C ASN A 86 -9.75 -2.45 3.08
N ALA A 87 -8.52 -2.41 2.55
CA ALA A 87 -7.69 -1.23 2.52
C ALA A 87 -7.80 -0.49 1.17
N HIS A 88 -7.79 0.83 1.22
CA HIS A 88 -7.71 1.65 0.02
C HIS A 88 -6.37 1.41 -0.68
N PHE A 89 -6.41 1.12 -1.98
CA PHE A 89 -5.22 0.76 -2.76
C PHE A 89 -4.81 1.87 -3.71
N ILE A 90 -3.60 2.39 -3.54
CA ILE A 90 -3.00 3.38 -4.41
C ILE A 90 -1.81 2.73 -5.10
N SER A 91 -1.85 2.63 -6.42
CA SER A 91 -0.74 2.09 -7.23
C SER A 91 -0.02 3.23 -7.93
N ILE A 92 1.29 3.24 -7.82
CA ILE A 92 2.20 4.16 -8.47
C ILE A 92 3.30 3.38 -9.18
N SER A 93 3.64 3.82 -10.39
CA SER A 93 4.79 3.30 -11.14
C SER A 93 5.99 4.21 -10.91
N GLY A 94 7.15 3.61 -10.62
CA GLY A 94 8.39 4.34 -10.44
C GLY A 94 8.73 5.25 -11.61
N PRO A 95 8.73 4.78 -12.87
CA PRO A 95 8.94 5.61 -14.04
C PRO A 95 7.95 6.78 -14.17
N GLU A 96 6.68 6.61 -13.76
CA GLU A 96 5.69 7.68 -13.77
C GLU A 96 6.06 8.84 -12.83
N ILE A 97 6.61 8.52 -11.67
CA ILE A 97 7.10 9.53 -10.74
C ILE A 97 8.30 10.26 -11.32
N MET A 98 9.23 9.53 -11.93
CA MET A 98 10.48 10.09 -12.46
C MET A 98 10.29 10.88 -13.75
N SER A 99 9.22 10.63 -14.52
CA SER A 99 8.97 11.27 -15.82
C SER A 99 8.45 12.71 -15.74
N LYS A 100 8.12 13.19 -14.53
CA LYS A 100 7.56 14.54 -14.34
C LYS A 100 8.64 15.60 -14.16
N PHE A 101 8.30 16.83 -14.52
CA PHE A 101 9.17 17.99 -14.41
C PHE A 101 9.68 18.22 -12.97
N TYR A 102 10.79 18.93 -12.87
CA TYR A 102 11.48 19.25 -11.63
C TYR A 102 10.53 19.81 -10.55
N GLY A 103 10.47 19.15 -9.38
CA GLY A 103 9.62 19.52 -8.26
C GLY A 103 8.19 18.93 -8.28
N GLU A 104 7.70 18.45 -9.43
CA GLU A 104 6.38 17.81 -9.52
C GLU A 104 6.36 16.41 -8.90
N SER A 105 7.47 15.70 -9.01
CA SER A 105 7.62 14.34 -8.46
C SER A 105 7.46 14.31 -6.95
N GLU A 106 8.13 15.22 -6.24
CA GLU A 106 8.03 15.34 -4.79
C GLU A 106 6.64 15.84 -4.35
N ALA A 107 6.02 16.75 -5.10
CA ALA A 107 4.66 17.20 -4.83
C ALA A 107 3.67 16.05 -4.98
N ARG A 108 3.81 15.26 -6.04
CA ARG A 108 2.96 14.10 -6.31
C ARG A 108 3.08 13.03 -5.21
N LEU A 109 4.30 12.75 -4.75
CA LEU A 109 4.50 11.84 -3.61
C LEU A 109 3.79 12.34 -2.35
N ARG A 110 3.91 13.64 -2.02
CA ARG A 110 3.19 14.21 -0.87
C ARG A 110 1.68 14.08 -0.98
N GLU A 111 1.10 14.30 -2.17
CA GLU A 111 -0.33 14.10 -2.43
C GLU A 111 -0.77 12.67 -2.20
N ILE A 112 -0.01 11.69 -2.72
CA ILE A 112 -0.29 10.27 -2.58
C ILE A 112 -0.27 9.85 -1.11
N PHE A 113 0.76 10.23 -0.36
CA PHE A 113 0.84 9.93 1.07
C PHE A 113 -0.24 10.65 1.89
N LYS A 114 -0.65 11.85 1.48
CA LYS A 114 -1.78 12.56 2.07
C LYS A 114 -3.09 11.81 1.82
N GLU A 115 -3.36 11.45 0.57
CA GLU A 115 -4.53 10.65 0.21
C GLU A 115 -4.59 9.33 0.98
N ALA A 116 -3.45 8.64 1.09
CA ALA A 116 -3.36 7.38 1.83
C ALA A 116 -3.71 7.54 3.32
N ARG A 117 -3.30 8.64 3.95
CA ARG A 117 -3.65 8.94 5.34
C ARG A 117 -5.12 9.30 5.52
N GLU A 118 -5.69 10.06 4.59
CA GLU A 118 -7.09 10.48 4.63
C GLU A 118 -8.05 9.31 4.42
N LYS A 119 -7.63 8.32 3.62
CA LYS A 119 -8.43 7.12 3.30
C LYS A 119 -7.95 5.86 4.04
N ALA A 120 -7.27 6.02 5.17
CA ALA A 120 -6.79 4.88 5.95
C ALA A 120 -7.94 3.97 6.46
N PRO A 121 -7.78 2.63 6.51
CA PRO A 121 -6.53 1.91 6.21
C PRO A 121 -6.21 1.88 4.73
N SER A 122 -4.93 2.03 4.36
CA SER A 122 -4.52 2.12 2.96
C SER A 122 -3.18 1.44 2.68
N ILE A 123 -3.02 1.01 1.43
CA ILE A 123 -1.78 0.45 0.90
C ILE A 123 -1.32 1.30 -0.28
N ILE A 124 -0.08 1.78 -0.21
CA ILE A 124 0.62 2.41 -1.31
C ILE A 124 1.51 1.36 -1.96
N PHE A 125 1.19 0.95 -3.18
CA PHE A 125 1.99 0.01 -3.95
C PHE A 125 2.87 0.77 -4.94
N VAL A 126 4.19 0.62 -4.80
CA VAL A 126 5.20 1.23 -5.68
C VAL A 126 5.75 0.15 -6.59
N ASP A 127 5.29 0.12 -7.83
CA ASP A 127 5.82 -0.79 -8.85
C ASP A 127 7.13 -0.26 -9.44
N GLU A 128 8.04 -1.16 -9.79
CA GLU A 128 9.34 -0.82 -10.36
C GLU A 128 10.13 0.19 -9.51
N ILE A 129 10.21 -0.06 -8.19
CA ILE A 129 10.90 0.82 -7.24
C ILE A 129 12.38 1.03 -7.58
N ASP A 130 13.00 0.09 -8.27
CA ASP A 130 14.36 0.16 -8.78
C ASP A 130 14.58 1.30 -9.78
N SER A 131 13.52 1.74 -10.47
CA SER A 131 13.57 2.91 -11.33
C SER A 131 13.68 4.23 -10.55
N ILE A 132 13.20 4.27 -9.30
CA ILE A 132 13.29 5.44 -8.42
C ILE A 132 14.55 5.37 -7.56
N ALA A 133 14.88 4.17 -7.08
CA ALA A 133 15.97 3.92 -6.15
C ALA A 133 16.96 2.90 -6.73
N PRO A 134 17.70 3.25 -7.79
CA PRO A 134 18.76 2.41 -8.32
C PRO A 134 19.85 2.18 -7.26
N LYS A 135 20.70 1.18 -7.46
CA LYS A 135 21.79 0.89 -6.53
C LYS A 135 22.65 2.15 -6.33
N ARG A 136 23.11 2.37 -5.11
CA ARG A 136 23.87 3.59 -4.72
C ARG A 136 25.05 3.92 -5.63
N GLU A 137 25.64 2.92 -6.25
CA GLU A 137 26.77 3.05 -7.20
C GLU A 137 26.33 3.61 -8.57
N GLU A 138 25.05 3.49 -8.90
CA GLU A 138 24.46 3.90 -10.19
C GLU A 138 23.68 5.23 -10.09
N VAL A 139 23.50 5.78 -8.86
CA VAL A 139 22.76 7.04 -8.65
C VAL A 139 23.62 8.22 -9.04
N THR A 140 23.52 8.64 -10.28
CA THR A 140 24.21 9.83 -10.81
C THR A 140 23.33 11.09 -10.81
N GLY A 141 22.00 10.93 -10.69
CA GLY A 141 21.04 12.01 -10.77
C GLY A 141 20.72 12.69 -9.45
N GLU A 142 20.69 14.02 -9.43
CA GLU A 142 20.26 14.81 -8.26
C GLU A 142 18.74 14.65 -7.99
N VAL A 143 17.98 14.43 -9.04
CA VAL A 143 16.50 14.25 -8.98
C VAL A 143 16.15 12.95 -8.27
N GLU A 144 16.80 11.83 -8.64
CA GLU A 144 16.58 10.53 -8.01
C GLU A 144 16.87 10.60 -6.50
N ARG A 145 17.98 11.21 -6.11
CA ARG A 145 18.32 11.38 -4.68
C ARG A 145 17.27 12.14 -3.90
N ARG A 146 16.68 13.19 -4.50
CA ARG A 146 15.63 14.01 -3.86
C ARG A 146 14.33 13.21 -3.71
N VAL A 147 13.92 12.52 -4.77
CA VAL A 147 12.70 11.69 -4.76
C VAL A 147 12.81 10.58 -3.71
N VAL A 148 13.95 9.88 -3.66
CA VAL A 148 14.21 8.85 -2.64
C VAL A 148 14.20 9.45 -1.23
N SER A 149 14.89 10.56 -1.02
CA SER A 149 14.89 11.25 0.29
C SER A 149 13.50 11.68 0.71
N GLN A 150 12.71 12.21 -0.22
CA GLN A 150 11.34 12.61 0.05
C GLN A 150 10.46 11.41 0.40
N MET A 151 10.59 10.31 -0.34
CA MET A 151 9.86 9.07 -0.07
C MET A 151 10.19 8.51 1.32
N LEU A 152 11.48 8.41 1.67
CA LEU A 152 11.92 7.96 2.99
C LEU A 152 11.39 8.86 4.10
N SER A 153 11.47 10.18 3.94
CA SER A 153 10.92 11.14 4.91
C SER A 153 9.41 11.00 5.09
N LEU A 154 8.66 10.73 4.00
CA LEU A 154 7.22 10.50 4.07
C LEU A 154 6.89 9.17 4.75
N MET A 155 7.68 8.12 4.51
CA MET A 155 7.54 6.83 5.20
C MET A 155 7.85 6.94 6.69
N ASP A 156 8.92 7.65 7.06
CA ASP A 156 9.25 7.89 8.47
C ASP A 156 8.14 8.67 9.19
N GLY A 157 7.50 9.59 8.49
CA GLY A 157 6.35 10.35 8.99
C GLY A 157 5.03 9.59 9.05
N LEU A 158 4.98 8.31 8.65
CA LEU A 158 3.81 7.47 8.87
C LEU A 158 3.70 7.11 10.36
N GLU A 159 2.48 7.20 10.89
CA GLU A 159 2.22 6.84 12.27
C GLU A 159 2.53 5.36 12.53
N ALA A 160 3.03 5.05 13.73
CA ALA A 160 3.31 3.69 14.18
C ALA A 160 2.05 2.79 14.30
N ARG A 161 0.86 3.37 14.11
CA ARG A 161 -0.43 2.67 14.25
C ARG A 161 -0.82 1.79 13.06
N GLY A 162 0.08 1.58 12.09
CA GLY A 162 -0.13 0.60 11.01
C GLY A 162 -1.28 0.87 10.05
N LYS A 163 -1.78 2.11 9.99
CA LYS A 163 -2.93 2.44 9.12
C LYS A 163 -2.56 2.65 7.64
N VAL A 164 -1.29 2.88 7.36
CA VAL A 164 -0.76 3.04 5.99
C VAL A 164 0.49 2.19 5.86
N ILE A 165 0.52 1.33 4.85
CA ILE A 165 1.67 0.48 4.56
C ILE A 165 2.09 0.70 3.11
N VAL A 166 3.41 0.78 2.89
CA VAL A 166 4.03 0.87 1.55
C VAL A 166 4.51 -0.52 1.12
N ILE A 167 4.19 -0.94 -0.09
CA ILE A 167 4.64 -2.21 -0.67
C ILE A 167 5.46 -1.91 -1.92
#